data_4d392abe36599ae93131659975cb728b
#
_entry.id   4d392abe36599ae93131659975cb728b
#
_cell.length_a   1.000
_cell.length_b   1.000
_cell.length_c   1.000
_cell.angle_alpha   90.00
_cell.angle_beta   90.00
_cell.angle_gamma   90.00
#
_symmetry.space_group_name_H-M   'P 1'
#
loop_
_entity.id
_entity.type
_entity.pdbx_description
1 polymer ?
#
loop_
_entity_poly.entity_id
_entity_poly.type
_entity_poly.pdbx_seq_one_letter_code
_entity_poly.pdbx_strand_id
1 'polypeptide(L)'
;MPGHIRIVNDPVELVPLLMTFNDPSFKKVYELLNKSWLTEEEIRAQVDNDSVSLCLQILKKGNLVEEQWRMPKPGAKPLKEFRATYNKFRANFQCNLSDLSDILYISLSNDENLREVVEQIEGELGKGNSSINDLSRKFSVSPVFIKGLAKRIIHMDVKGQGLVLLDTGR
;
A
#
# COMPACT_ATOMS: atom_id res chain seq x y z
N MET A 1 -1.13 25.01 5.94
CA MET A 1 0.09 24.17 5.89
C MET A 1 0.69 24.26 4.51
N PRO A 2 2.00 24.46 4.40
CA PRO A 2 2.64 24.29 3.12
C PRO A 2 2.41 22.85 2.64
N GLY A 3 1.93 22.70 1.41
CA GLY A 3 1.61 21.39 0.87
C GLY A 3 2.87 20.58 0.61
N HIS A 4 2.95 19.43 1.24
CA HIS A 4 4.01 18.47 0.97
C HIS A 4 3.67 17.67 -0.30
N ILE A 5 4.66 17.53 -1.19
CA ILE A 5 4.50 16.84 -2.47
C ILE A 5 5.13 15.43 -2.38
N ARG A 6 4.35 14.39 -2.66
CA ARG A 6 4.86 13.05 -2.90
C ARG A 6 5.44 12.99 -4.31
N ILE A 7 6.74 12.76 -4.41
CA ILE A 7 7.39 12.53 -5.70
C ILE A 7 7.41 11.02 -5.95
N VAL A 8 6.80 10.61 -7.05
CA VAL A 8 6.72 9.22 -7.49
C VAL A 8 7.71 9.03 -8.64
N ASN A 9 8.78 8.28 -8.39
CA ASN A 9 9.85 8.03 -9.36
C ASN A 9 9.73 6.66 -10.04
N ASP A 10 8.93 5.77 -9.48
CA ASP A 10 8.68 4.43 -10.02
C ASP A 10 7.16 4.23 -10.20
N PRO A 11 6.69 3.76 -11.38
CA PRO A 11 5.27 3.55 -11.62
C PRO A 11 4.57 2.63 -10.60
N VAL A 12 5.26 1.67 -9.99
CA VAL A 12 4.66 0.79 -8.97
C VAL A 12 4.25 1.54 -7.70
N GLU A 13 4.84 2.68 -7.43
CA GLU A 13 4.45 3.55 -6.30
C GLU A 13 3.06 4.17 -6.47
N LEU A 14 2.48 4.13 -7.69
CA LEU A 14 1.10 4.53 -7.93
C LEU A 14 0.08 3.57 -7.31
N VAL A 15 0.43 2.30 -7.10
CA VAL A 15 -0.53 1.29 -6.62
C VAL A 15 -1.23 1.70 -5.32
N PRO A 16 -0.53 2.07 -4.24
CA PRO A 16 -1.20 2.53 -3.03
C PRO A 16 -2.04 3.80 -3.22
N LEU A 17 -1.58 4.73 -4.06
CA LEU A 17 -2.33 5.95 -4.38
C LEU A 17 -3.63 5.64 -5.11
N LEU A 18 -3.57 4.81 -6.15
CA LEU A 18 -4.75 4.43 -6.92
C LEU A 18 -5.75 3.64 -6.07
N MET A 19 -5.29 2.72 -5.24
CA MET A 19 -6.15 1.97 -4.33
C MET A 19 -6.85 2.89 -3.33
N THR A 20 -6.13 3.86 -2.78
CA THR A 20 -6.68 4.81 -1.80
C THR A 20 -7.73 5.72 -2.43
N PHE A 21 -7.43 6.33 -3.56
CA PHE A 21 -8.29 7.36 -4.15
C PHE A 21 -9.37 6.81 -5.09
N ASN A 22 -9.33 5.52 -5.43
CA ASN A 22 -10.41 4.84 -6.12
C ASN A 22 -11.54 4.40 -5.18
N ASP A 23 -11.27 4.26 -3.89
CA ASP A 23 -12.27 3.88 -2.88
C ASP A 23 -12.75 5.13 -2.11
N PRO A 24 -14.06 5.46 -2.15
CA PRO A 24 -14.58 6.65 -1.47
C PRO A 24 -14.34 6.64 0.04
N SER A 25 -14.39 5.49 0.68
CA SER A 25 -14.14 5.36 2.13
C SER A 25 -12.67 5.61 2.46
N PHE A 26 -11.76 5.04 1.69
CA PHE A 26 -10.32 5.26 1.85
C PHE A 26 -9.94 6.72 1.59
N LYS A 27 -10.53 7.32 0.57
CA LYS A 27 -10.37 8.75 0.29
C LYS A 27 -10.79 9.60 1.49
N LYS A 28 -11.94 9.28 2.11
CA LYS A 28 -12.43 9.99 3.29
C LYS A 28 -11.48 9.84 4.48
N VAL A 29 -10.93 8.64 4.71
CA VAL A 29 -9.90 8.41 5.74
C VAL A 29 -8.70 9.33 5.49
N TYR A 30 -8.20 9.40 4.27
CA TYR A 30 -7.06 10.24 3.92
C TYR A 30 -7.36 11.74 4.12
N GLU A 31 -8.55 12.19 3.76
CA GLU A 31 -9.00 13.57 3.97
C GLU A 31 -9.07 13.95 5.46
N LEU A 32 -9.47 13.03 6.32
CA LEU A 32 -9.44 13.22 7.78
C LEU A 32 -8.01 13.36 8.29
N LEU A 33 -7.12 12.47 7.84
CA LEU A 33 -5.71 12.46 8.23
C LEU A 33 -4.94 13.71 7.72
N ASN A 34 -5.40 14.35 6.66
CA ASN A 34 -4.85 15.63 6.22
C ASN A 34 -5.14 16.80 7.17
N LYS A 35 -6.17 16.68 8.00
CA LYS A 35 -6.61 17.74 8.90
C LYS A 35 -5.94 17.66 10.27
N SER A 36 -5.77 16.45 10.79
CA SER A 36 -5.27 16.25 12.15
C SER A 36 -4.67 14.86 12.36
N TRP A 37 -3.93 14.72 13.46
CA TRP A 37 -3.52 13.43 13.98
C TRP A 37 -4.72 12.69 14.55
N LEU A 38 -4.97 11.46 14.12
CA LEU A 38 -6.09 10.63 14.55
C LEU A 38 -5.63 9.20 14.88
N THR A 39 -6.18 8.64 15.93
CA THR A 39 -6.07 7.21 16.20
C THR A 39 -7.01 6.43 15.29
N GLU A 40 -6.80 5.12 15.16
CA GLU A 40 -7.69 4.27 14.37
C GLU A 40 -9.14 4.33 14.87
N GLU A 41 -9.34 4.37 16.20
CA GLU A 41 -10.68 4.48 16.80
C GLU A 41 -11.37 5.82 16.46
N GLU A 42 -10.61 6.92 16.48
CA GLU A 42 -11.14 8.24 16.10
C GLU A 42 -11.52 8.31 14.61
N ILE A 43 -10.79 7.58 13.76
CA ILE A 43 -11.13 7.45 12.33
C ILE A 43 -12.39 6.60 12.16
N ARG A 44 -12.49 5.44 12.84
CA ARG A 44 -13.66 4.56 12.81
C ARG A 44 -14.94 5.25 13.26
N ALA A 45 -14.85 6.17 14.21
CA ALA A 45 -15.99 6.97 14.66
C ALA A 45 -16.54 7.93 13.59
N GLN A 46 -15.74 8.25 12.56
CA GLN A 46 -16.10 9.21 11.50
C GLN A 46 -16.32 8.57 10.13
N VAL A 47 -15.87 7.33 9.98
CA VAL A 47 -15.99 6.56 8.74
C VAL A 47 -16.60 5.21 9.09
N ASP A 48 -17.83 5.02 8.67
CA ASP A 48 -18.53 3.73 8.83
C ASP A 48 -17.95 2.71 7.83
N ASN A 49 -16.81 2.14 8.19
CA ASN A 49 -16.15 1.15 7.36
C ASN A 49 -15.24 0.24 8.20
N ASP A 50 -15.49 -1.05 8.12
CA ASP A 50 -14.66 -2.07 8.77
C ASP A 50 -13.25 -2.17 8.16
N SER A 51 -13.02 -1.54 7.00
CA SER A 51 -11.75 -1.56 6.28
C SER A 51 -10.77 -0.46 6.68
N VAL A 52 -11.02 0.31 7.75
CA VAL A 52 -10.11 1.38 8.20
C VAL A 52 -8.72 0.85 8.49
N SER A 53 -8.61 -0.30 9.14
CA SER A 53 -7.33 -0.95 9.43
C SER A 53 -6.57 -1.30 8.14
N LEU A 54 -7.24 -1.87 7.16
CA LEU A 54 -6.66 -2.17 5.85
C LEU A 54 -6.22 -0.90 5.13
N CYS A 55 -7.04 0.15 5.16
CA CYS A 55 -6.70 1.44 4.58
C CYS A 55 -5.41 2.01 5.18
N LEU A 56 -5.28 2.00 6.50
CA LEU A 56 -4.07 2.47 7.19
C LEU A 56 -2.84 1.65 6.80
N GLN A 57 -2.97 0.33 6.65
CA GLN A 57 -1.88 -0.53 6.19
C GLN A 57 -1.44 -0.19 4.76
N ILE A 58 -2.38 0.05 3.86
CA ILE A 58 -2.09 0.47 2.47
C ILE A 58 -1.40 1.84 2.46
N LEU A 59 -1.90 2.80 3.23
CA LEU A 59 -1.31 4.12 3.34
C LEU A 59 0.11 4.09 3.92
N LYS A 60 0.36 3.25 4.91
CA LYS A 60 1.70 3.03 5.47
C LYS A 60 2.63 2.41 4.43
N LYS A 61 2.16 1.40 3.72
CA LYS A 61 2.94 0.73 2.67
C LYS A 61 3.32 1.69 1.54
N GLY A 62 2.44 2.64 1.22
CA GLY A 62 2.70 3.70 0.25
C GLY A 62 3.53 4.87 0.77
N ASN A 63 3.93 4.85 2.04
CA ASN A 63 4.56 6.00 2.72
C ASN A 63 3.74 7.29 2.60
N LEU A 64 2.42 7.17 2.68
CA LEU A 64 1.48 8.30 2.54
C LEU A 64 1.07 8.88 3.88
N VAL A 65 1.35 8.18 4.96
CA VAL A 65 1.07 8.58 6.34
C VAL A 65 2.30 8.42 7.21
N GLU A 66 2.40 9.29 8.19
CA GLU A 66 3.33 9.17 9.31
C GLU A 66 2.58 8.71 10.55
N GLU A 67 3.28 8.09 11.48
CA GLU A 67 2.71 7.59 12.73
C GLU A 67 3.53 8.05 13.92
N GLN A 68 2.85 8.26 15.06
CA GLN A 68 3.49 8.56 16.33
C GLN A 68 2.69 7.97 17.49
N TRP A 69 3.27 8.00 18.69
CA TRP A 69 2.60 7.59 19.90
C TRP A 69 2.01 8.79 20.62
N ARG A 70 0.72 8.70 20.94
CA ARG A 70 0.02 9.65 21.80
C ARG A 70 -0.10 9.05 23.21
N MET A 71 0.29 9.81 24.21
CA MET A 71 0.04 9.49 25.62
C MET A 71 -1.22 10.20 26.10
N PRO A 72 -2.38 9.52 26.17
CA PRO A 72 -3.65 10.21 26.46
C PRO A 72 -3.73 10.75 27.88
N LYS A 73 -3.21 10.03 28.85
CA LYS A 73 -3.18 10.42 30.27
C LYS A 73 -2.04 9.69 30.99
N PRO A 74 -1.52 10.23 32.12
CA PRO A 74 -0.58 9.50 32.98
C PRO A 74 -1.16 8.13 33.39
N GLY A 75 -0.41 7.06 33.13
CA GLY A 75 -0.81 5.69 33.48
C GLY A 75 -1.68 4.97 32.42
N ALA A 76 -2.14 5.66 31.38
CA ALA A 76 -2.84 5.03 30.26
C ALA A 76 -1.86 4.41 29.26
N LYS A 77 -2.35 3.42 28.49
CA LYS A 77 -1.55 2.83 27.40
C LYS A 77 -1.35 3.85 26.29
N PRO A 78 -0.14 3.90 25.69
CA PRO A 78 0.10 4.72 24.51
C PRO A 78 -0.83 4.29 23.37
N LEU A 79 -1.35 5.27 22.62
CA LEU A 79 -2.16 5.05 21.43
C LEU A 79 -1.37 5.45 20.21
N LYS A 80 -1.42 4.64 19.17
CA LYS A 80 -0.85 4.99 17.88
C LYS A 80 -1.81 5.92 17.14
N GLU A 81 -1.29 7.04 16.66
CA GLU A 81 -2.03 7.99 15.84
C GLU A 81 -1.32 8.23 14.51
N PHE A 82 -2.09 8.62 13.52
CA PHE A 82 -1.67 8.76 12.13
C PHE A 82 -2.00 10.15 11.60
N ARG A 83 -1.21 10.59 10.64
CA ARG A 83 -1.43 11.83 9.89
C ARG A 83 -0.96 11.65 8.46
N ALA A 84 -1.66 12.27 7.50
CA ALA A 84 -1.24 12.30 6.12
C ALA A 84 0.05 13.12 5.95
N THR A 85 1.02 12.57 5.24
CA THR A 85 2.30 13.23 5.00
C THR A 85 2.22 14.20 3.83
N TYR A 86 1.40 13.89 2.82
CA TYR A 86 1.35 14.60 1.54
C TYR A 86 -0.07 15.03 1.20
N ASN A 87 -0.20 16.16 0.53
CA ASN A 87 -1.47 16.62 -0.03
C ASN A 87 -1.42 16.86 -1.55
N LYS A 88 -0.26 16.65 -2.16
CA LYS A 88 -0.02 16.72 -3.60
C LYS A 88 0.87 15.57 -4.04
N PHE A 89 0.80 15.19 -5.30
CA PHE A 89 1.78 14.28 -5.87
C PHE A 89 2.31 14.79 -7.21
N ARG A 90 3.50 14.33 -7.55
CA ARG A 90 4.15 14.56 -8.85
C ARG A 90 4.69 13.22 -9.35
N ALA A 91 4.30 12.82 -10.53
CA ALA A 91 4.93 11.71 -11.23
C ALA A 91 6.19 12.21 -11.96
N ASN A 92 7.30 11.54 -11.73
CA ASN A 92 8.61 11.84 -12.32
C ASN A 92 9.20 10.60 -12.97
N PHE A 93 8.43 9.94 -13.84
CA PHE A 93 8.82 8.74 -14.55
C PHE A 93 8.15 8.68 -15.91
N GLN A 94 8.69 7.85 -16.78
CA GLN A 94 8.01 7.32 -17.96
C GLN A 94 8.05 5.80 -17.91
N CYS A 95 7.06 5.14 -18.46
CA CYS A 95 6.98 3.69 -18.54
C CYS A 95 6.30 3.24 -19.82
N ASN A 96 6.41 1.96 -20.13
CA ASN A 96 5.67 1.36 -21.22
C ASN A 96 4.17 1.39 -20.92
N LEU A 97 3.33 1.50 -21.96
CA LEU A 97 1.87 1.44 -21.78
C LEU A 97 1.40 0.10 -21.23
N SER A 98 2.10 -1.00 -21.54
CA SER A 98 1.84 -2.32 -20.94
C SER A 98 2.10 -2.33 -19.43
N ASP A 99 3.15 -1.66 -18.97
CA ASP A 99 3.45 -1.54 -17.53
C ASP A 99 2.39 -0.67 -16.83
N LEU A 100 1.95 0.42 -17.46
CA LEU A 100 0.85 1.21 -16.94
C LEU A 100 -0.45 0.40 -16.85
N SER A 101 -0.74 -0.42 -17.85
CA SER A 101 -1.88 -1.35 -17.85
C SER A 101 -1.82 -2.32 -16.67
N ASP A 102 -0.66 -2.90 -16.39
CA ASP A 102 -0.43 -3.79 -15.25
C ASP A 102 -0.66 -3.06 -13.91
N ILE A 103 -0.17 -1.84 -13.78
CA ILE A 103 -0.37 -1.01 -12.58
C ILE A 103 -1.87 -0.73 -12.35
N LEU A 104 -2.60 -0.36 -13.40
CA LEU A 104 -4.03 -0.12 -13.31
C LEU A 104 -4.79 -1.41 -12.96
N TYR A 105 -4.46 -2.52 -13.61
CA TYR A 105 -5.08 -3.82 -13.32
C TYR A 105 -4.87 -4.23 -11.85
N ILE A 106 -3.65 -4.18 -11.35
CA ILE A 106 -3.33 -4.53 -9.96
C ILE A 106 -4.05 -3.60 -8.99
N SER A 107 -4.08 -2.31 -9.27
CA SER A 107 -4.65 -1.31 -8.35
C SER A 107 -6.17 -1.35 -8.27
N LEU A 108 -6.84 -1.62 -9.38
CA LEU A 108 -8.29 -1.47 -9.53
C LEU A 108 -9.05 -2.81 -9.54
N SER A 109 -8.37 -3.95 -9.70
CA SER A 109 -8.99 -5.27 -9.60
C SER A 109 -9.41 -5.58 -8.16
N ASN A 110 -10.46 -6.40 -8.01
CA ASN A 110 -10.81 -6.94 -6.71
C ASN A 110 -9.82 -8.04 -6.28
N ASP A 111 -9.82 -8.36 -5.00
CA ASP A 111 -8.89 -9.36 -4.44
C ASP A 111 -9.08 -10.76 -5.03
N GLU A 112 -10.31 -11.10 -5.41
CA GLU A 112 -10.65 -12.39 -5.99
C GLU A 112 -9.94 -12.61 -7.33
N ASN A 113 -9.87 -11.58 -8.17
CA ASN A 113 -9.20 -11.64 -9.48
C ASN A 113 -7.68 -11.84 -9.36
N LEU A 114 -7.09 -11.41 -8.25
CA LEU A 114 -5.65 -11.54 -8.00
C LEU A 114 -5.28 -12.74 -7.13
N ARG A 115 -6.26 -13.38 -6.51
CA ARG A 115 -6.04 -14.47 -5.54
C ARG A 115 -5.17 -15.57 -6.09
N GLU A 116 -5.50 -16.09 -7.25
CA GLU A 116 -4.79 -17.25 -7.84
C GLU A 116 -3.31 -16.94 -8.08
N VAL A 117 -3.01 -15.79 -8.70
CA VAL A 117 -1.62 -15.43 -8.99
C VAL A 117 -0.85 -15.13 -7.71
N VAL A 118 -1.49 -14.53 -6.71
CA VAL A 118 -0.86 -14.27 -5.40
C VAL A 118 -0.52 -15.58 -4.71
N GLU A 119 -1.45 -16.54 -4.62
CA GLU A 119 -1.22 -17.84 -4.01
C GLU A 119 -0.11 -18.63 -4.72
N GLN A 120 -0.06 -18.57 -6.04
CA GLN A 120 1.00 -19.22 -6.82
C GLN A 120 2.37 -18.60 -6.55
N ILE A 121 2.46 -17.27 -6.45
CA ILE A 121 3.70 -16.57 -6.12
C ILE A 121 4.13 -16.89 -4.69
N GLU A 122 3.23 -16.88 -3.73
CA GLU A 122 3.50 -17.26 -2.34
C GLU A 122 4.02 -18.70 -2.26
N GLY A 123 3.44 -19.60 -3.03
CA GLY A 123 3.91 -21.00 -3.15
C GLY A 123 5.37 -21.07 -3.64
N GLU A 124 5.75 -20.24 -4.60
CA GLU A 124 7.14 -20.18 -5.10
C GLU A 124 8.09 -19.59 -4.05
N LEU A 125 7.66 -18.53 -3.35
CA LEU A 125 8.44 -17.96 -2.25
C LEU A 125 8.69 -18.98 -1.14
N GLY A 126 7.69 -19.80 -0.83
CA GLY A 126 7.82 -20.92 0.13
C GLY A 126 8.82 -21.99 -0.29
N LYS A 127 9.05 -22.16 -1.59
CA LYS A 127 10.07 -23.06 -2.16
C LYS A 127 11.47 -22.41 -2.26
N GLY A 128 11.62 -21.16 -1.88
CA GLY A 128 12.86 -20.40 -1.97
C GLY A 128 13.09 -19.69 -3.31
N ASN A 129 12.12 -19.73 -4.22
CA ASN A 129 12.18 -18.98 -5.48
C ASN A 129 11.65 -17.54 -5.27
N SER A 130 12.55 -16.62 -4.97
CA SER A 130 12.21 -15.23 -4.65
C SER A 130 12.63 -14.22 -5.72
N SER A 131 13.36 -14.64 -6.75
CA SER A 131 13.83 -13.75 -7.82
C SER A 131 12.66 -13.18 -8.62
N ILE A 132 12.54 -11.86 -8.69
CA ILE A 132 11.51 -11.18 -9.48
C ILE A 132 11.60 -11.58 -10.95
N ASN A 133 12.81 -11.68 -11.51
CA ASN A 133 13.00 -12.06 -12.89
C ASN A 133 12.54 -13.49 -13.17
N ASP A 134 12.82 -14.43 -12.25
CA ASP A 134 12.42 -15.83 -12.40
C ASP A 134 10.91 -15.99 -12.24
N LEU A 135 10.30 -15.31 -11.29
CA LEU A 135 8.85 -15.27 -11.12
C LEU A 135 8.16 -14.66 -12.35
N SER A 136 8.69 -13.57 -12.87
CA SER A 136 8.22 -12.91 -14.10
C SER A 136 8.20 -13.89 -15.29
N ARG A 137 9.28 -14.62 -15.50
CA ARG A 137 9.36 -15.64 -16.58
C ARG A 137 8.41 -16.80 -16.34
N LYS A 138 8.36 -17.31 -15.11
CA LYS A 138 7.53 -18.47 -14.75
C LYS A 138 6.03 -18.19 -14.95
N PHE A 139 5.58 -17.01 -14.56
CA PHE A 139 4.17 -16.64 -14.66
C PHE A 139 3.82 -15.86 -15.93
N SER A 140 4.79 -15.63 -16.81
CA SER A 140 4.61 -14.86 -18.05
C SER A 140 4.00 -13.49 -17.80
N VAL A 141 4.46 -12.80 -16.77
CA VAL A 141 4.07 -11.45 -16.40
C VAL A 141 5.29 -10.53 -16.35
N SER A 142 5.09 -9.22 -16.42
CA SER A 142 6.20 -8.27 -16.35
C SER A 142 6.80 -8.19 -14.93
N PRO A 143 8.09 -7.80 -14.80
CA PRO A 143 8.66 -7.47 -13.50
C PRO A 143 7.88 -6.37 -12.76
N VAL A 144 7.30 -5.41 -13.48
CA VAL A 144 6.44 -4.36 -12.93
C VAL A 144 5.17 -4.97 -12.32
N PHE A 145 4.58 -5.97 -12.94
CA PHE A 145 3.44 -6.70 -12.38
C PHE A 145 3.78 -7.32 -11.01
N ILE A 146 4.91 -8.01 -10.93
CA ILE A 146 5.37 -8.64 -9.68
C ILE A 146 5.61 -7.59 -8.58
N LYS A 147 6.30 -6.50 -8.90
CA LYS A 147 6.55 -5.40 -7.97
C LYS A 147 5.27 -4.68 -7.56
N GLY A 148 4.33 -4.52 -8.49
CA GLY A 148 3.03 -3.93 -8.22
C GLY A 148 2.19 -4.76 -7.25
N LEU A 149 2.20 -6.09 -7.41
CA LEU A 149 1.57 -6.99 -6.43
C LEU A 149 2.17 -6.81 -5.03
N ALA A 150 3.49 -6.70 -4.93
CA ALA A 150 4.16 -6.45 -3.66
C ALA A 150 3.75 -5.11 -3.03
N LYS A 151 3.41 -4.10 -3.83
CA LYS A 151 2.87 -2.82 -3.32
C LYS A 151 1.43 -2.92 -2.84
N ARG A 152 0.64 -3.86 -3.38
CA ARG A 152 -0.75 -4.08 -2.97
C ARG A 152 -0.88 -5.04 -1.79
N ILE A 153 -0.13 -6.15 -1.81
CA ILE A 153 -0.26 -7.22 -0.81
C ILE A 153 0.52 -6.83 0.46
N ILE A 154 -0.19 -6.74 1.57
CA ILE A 154 0.34 -6.19 2.83
C ILE A 154 1.54 -6.99 3.36
N HIS A 155 1.49 -8.31 3.24
CA HIS A 155 2.54 -9.21 3.73
C HIS A 155 3.63 -9.55 2.70
N MET A 156 3.67 -8.82 1.58
CA MET A 156 4.75 -8.90 0.59
C MET A 156 5.55 -7.61 0.54
N ASP A 157 6.84 -7.73 0.24
CA ASP A 157 7.67 -6.57 -0.06
C ASP A 157 8.77 -6.95 -1.06
N VAL A 158 9.38 -5.92 -1.66
CA VAL A 158 10.52 -6.05 -2.53
C VAL A 158 11.78 -5.78 -1.73
N LYS A 159 12.73 -6.72 -1.77
CA LYS A 159 14.06 -6.54 -1.17
C LYS A 159 15.14 -6.83 -2.21
N GLY A 160 15.81 -5.79 -2.66
CA GLY A 160 16.77 -5.91 -3.77
C GLY A 160 16.08 -6.36 -5.06
N GLN A 161 16.50 -7.47 -5.63
CA GLN A 161 15.94 -8.07 -6.84
C GLN A 161 14.95 -9.20 -6.55
N GLY A 162 14.49 -9.32 -5.32
CA GLY A 162 13.62 -10.41 -4.88
C GLY A 162 12.38 -9.94 -4.14
N LEU A 163 11.42 -10.85 -4.02
CA LEU A 163 10.27 -10.72 -3.15
C LEU A 163 10.54 -11.38 -1.80
N VAL A 164 9.98 -10.81 -0.76
CA VAL A 164 9.98 -11.39 0.58
C VAL A 164 8.57 -11.37 1.16
N LEU A 165 8.26 -12.38 1.98
CA LEU A 165 7.08 -12.37 2.82
C LEU A 165 7.43 -11.72 4.14
N LEU A 166 6.61 -10.77 4.58
CA LEU A 166 6.74 -10.10 5.86
C LEU A 166 5.98 -10.89 6.91
N ASP A 167 6.58 -11.07 8.10
CA ASP A 167 5.84 -11.52 9.27
C ASP A 167 4.86 -10.42 9.67
N THR A 168 3.60 -10.57 9.27
CA THR A 168 2.51 -9.80 9.86
C THR A 168 2.26 -10.40 11.23
N GLY A 169 2.98 -9.94 12.24
CA GLY A 169 2.82 -10.42 13.62
C GLY A 169 1.33 -10.47 13.99
N ARG A 170 0.87 -11.66 14.27
CA ARG A 170 -0.43 -11.92 14.89
C ARG A 170 -0.41 -11.47 16.34
#